data_8129f245917894f2a853040c3e073a88
#
_entry.id   8129f245917894f2a853040c3e073a88
#
_cell.length_a   1.000
_cell.length_b   1.000
_cell.length_c   1.000
_cell.angle_alpha   90.00
_cell.angle_beta   90.00
_cell.angle_gamma   90.00
#
_symmetry.space_group_name_H-M   'P 1'
#
loop_
_entity.id
_entity.type
_entity.pdbx_description
1 polymer ?
#
loop_
_entity_poly.entity_id
_entity_poly.type
_entity_poly.pdbx_seq_one_letter_code
_entity_poly.pdbx_strand_id
1 'polypeptide(L)'
;GNNKYFAVSPARAKELGLRSGELLPLSPPGSSHLRRLALSPELLAELGEKGQSTLLFYPRAKPSKEAKAYIEDGHRTGVDTAYKCRVRKVWYRVPLVRPADLLLTCMNADTPRLVANEAEAYHLNSVHGVYLSEAGRDIGRELLPLASLNSATLMHAEMVGRAYGGGILKLEPKEADLWAVPSAAFVRSRAAALRGVK
;
A
#
# COMPACT_ATOMS: atom_id res chain seq x y z
N GLY A 1 -1.94 -10.68 11.36
CA GLY A 1 -1.47 -9.66 12.28
C GLY A 1 -2.61 -8.70 12.67
N ASN A 2 -2.37 -7.88 13.65
CA ASN A 2 -3.35 -6.89 14.11
C ASN A 2 -3.05 -5.53 13.43
N ASN A 3 -3.68 -5.26 12.29
CA ASN A 3 -3.46 -4.01 11.55
C ASN A 3 -3.78 -2.77 12.40
N LYS A 4 -4.80 -2.84 13.26
CA LYS A 4 -5.20 -1.73 14.14
C LYS A 4 -4.12 -1.32 15.14
N TYR A 5 -3.26 -2.26 15.54
CA TYR A 5 -2.14 -1.97 16.42
C TYR A 5 -0.97 -1.34 15.65
N PHE A 6 -0.63 -1.90 14.48
CA PHE A 6 0.55 -1.47 13.72
C PHE A 6 0.33 -0.21 12.88
N ALA A 7 -0.90 0.02 12.40
CA ALA A 7 -1.24 1.20 11.62
C ALA A 7 -1.83 2.27 12.56
N VAL A 8 -1.15 3.41 12.68
CA VAL A 8 -1.55 4.50 13.56
C VAL A 8 -1.76 5.79 12.76
N SER A 9 -2.71 6.61 13.22
CA SER A 9 -2.86 7.96 12.69
C SER A 9 -1.80 8.91 13.27
N PRO A 10 -1.48 10.03 12.61
CA PRO A 10 -0.58 11.05 13.17
C PRO A 10 -1.01 11.54 14.55
N ALA A 11 -2.31 11.76 14.75
CA ALA A 11 -2.86 12.14 16.06
C ALA A 11 -2.58 11.08 17.11
N ARG A 12 -2.84 9.80 16.81
CA ARG A 12 -2.57 8.69 17.74
C ARG A 12 -1.08 8.52 18.02
N ALA A 13 -0.22 8.67 17.02
CA ALA A 13 1.23 8.62 17.20
C ALA A 13 1.73 9.72 18.16
N LYS A 14 1.16 10.92 18.04
CA LYS A 14 1.45 12.05 18.92
C LYS A 14 0.98 11.78 20.36
N GLU A 15 -0.24 11.29 20.56
CA GLU A 15 -0.76 10.89 21.89
C GLU A 15 0.13 9.85 22.57
N LEU A 16 0.63 8.89 21.82
CA LEU A 16 1.53 7.84 22.30
C LEU A 16 2.96 8.32 22.52
N GLY A 17 3.31 9.53 22.10
CA GLY A 17 4.66 10.09 22.18
C GLY A 17 5.67 9.36 21.28
N LEU A 18 5.21 8.69 20.23
CA LEU A 18 6.08 7.95 19.31
C LEU A 18 6.95 8.91 18.50
N ARG A 19 8.22 8.56 18.34
CA ARG A 19 9.18 9.38 17.59
C ARG A 19 9.12 9.10 16.10
N SER A 20 9.49 10.06 15.28
CA SER A 20 9.52 9.89 13.80
C SER A 20 10.36 8.70 13.35
N GLY A 21 11.50 8.42 14.01
CA GLY A 21 12.34 7.26 13.71
C GLY A 21 11.73 5.88 14.05
N GLU A 22 10.55 5.86 14.69
CA GLU A 22 9.80 4.65 15.06
C GLU A 22 8.55 4.45 14.17
N LEU A 23 8.39 5.32 13.20
CA LEU A 23 7.24 5.38 12.30
C LEU A 23 7.72 5.38 10.85
N LEU A 24 6.99 4.70 9.99
CA LEU A 24 7.22 4.69 8.55
C LEU A 24 5.95 5.15 7.83
N PRO A 25 6.06 5.84 6.68
CA PRO A 25 4.90 6.17 5.87
C PRO A 25 4.11 4.90 5.49
N LEU A 26 2.80 4.95 5.61
CA LEU A 26 1.92 3.82 5.35
C LEU A 26 0.74 4.24 4.47
N SER A 27 0.52 3.55 3.38
CA SER A 27 -0.77 3.59 2.67
C SER A 27 -1.84 3.06 3.63
N PRO A 28 -2.87 3.84 3.98
CA PRO A 28 -3.87 3.44 4.96
C PRO A 28 -4.50 2.08 4.66
N PRO A 29 -4.97 1.34 5.67
CA PRO A 29 -5.71 0.10 5.45
C PRO A 29 -6.95 0.34 4.57
N GLY A 30 -7.20 -0.57 3.64
CA GLY A 30 -8.21 -0.41 2.60
C GLY A 30 -7.61 0.15 1.31
N SER A 31 -8.45 0.46 0.33
CA SER A 31 -8.04 0.96 -0.99
C SER A 31 -8.86 2.16 -1.49
N SER A 32 -9.80 2.65 -0.69
CA SER A 32 -10.68 3.76 -1.07
C SER A 32 -9.95 5.06 -1.40
N HIS A 33 -8.77 5.28 -0.81
CA HIS A 33 -7.90 6.43 -1.04
C HIS A 33 -7.08 6.32 -2.34
N LEU A 34 -7.01 5.14 -2.96
CA LEU A 34 -6.24 4.87 -4.18
C LEU A 34 -7.10 5.06 -5.43
N ARG A 35 -7.68 6.25 -5.59
CA ARG A 35 -8.52 6.62 -6.75
C ARG A 35 -7.85 7.60 -7.71
N ARG A 36 -6.74 8.20 -7.30
CA ARG A 36 -5.89 9.03 -8.14
C ARG A 36 -4.81 8.18 -8.82
N LEU A 37 -4.09 8.77 -9.77
CA LEU A 37 -2.99 8.09 -10.47
C LEU A 37 -1.75 7.92 -9.59
N ALA A 38 -1.64 8.72 -8.52
CA ALA A 38 -0.53 8.69 -7.58
C ALA A 38 -1.00 8.85 -6.12
N LEU A 39 -0.32 8.17 -5.21
CA LEU A 39 -0.30 8.47 -3.78
C LEU A 39 0.90 9.37 -3.53
N SER A 40 0.68 10.69 -3.57
CA SER A 40 1.73 11.67 -3.32
C SER A 40 1.94 11.89 -1.80
N PRO A 41 3.08 12.49 -1.40
CA PRO A 41 3.30 12.87 0.00
C PRO A 41 2.21 13.79 0.54
N GLU A 42 1.71 14.74 -0.26
CA GLU A 42 0.66 15.68 0.13
C GLU A 42 -0.67 14.96 0.36
N LEU A 43 -1.04 14.03 -0.54
CA LEU A 43 -2.24 13.23 -0.36
C LEU A 43 -2.13 12.36 0.90
N LEU A 44 -0.96 11.76 1.14
CA LEU A 44 -0.75 10.95 2.35
C LEU A 44 -0.87 11.80 3.63
N ALA A 45 -0.36 13.02 3.62
CA ALA A 45 -0.50 13.98 4.72
C ALA A 45 -1.97 14.37 4.94
N GLU A 46 -2.70 14.74 3.87
CA GLU A 46 -4.13 15.05 3.91
C GLU A 46 -4.96 13.91 4.52
N LEU A 47 -4.66 12.67 4.14
CA LEU A 47 -5.32 11.48 4.70
C LEU A 47 -5.03 11.34 6.21
N GLY A 48 -3.80 11.63 6.63
CA GLY A 48 -3.41 11.64 8.04
C GLY A 48 -4.14 12.72 8.86
N GLU A 49 -4.28 13.92 8.31
CA GLU A 49 -5.04 15.02 8.93
C GLU A 49 -6.53 14.66 9.09
N LYS A 50 -7.08 13.89 8.15
CA LYS A 50 -8.44 13.31 8.25
C LYS A 50 -8.54 12.12 9.21
N GLY A 51 -7.50 11.84 9.99
CA GLY A 51 -7.47 10.80 11.02
C GLY A 51 -7.21 9.38 10.49
N GLN A 52 -6.84 9.22 9.22
CA GLN A 52 -6.49 7.89 8.70
C GLN A 52 -5.13 7.43 9.23
N SER A 53 -4.95 6.11 9.30
CA SER A 53 -3.72 5.48 9.79
C SER A 53 -2.64 5.49 8.71
N THR A 54 -1.96 6.61 8.55
CA THR A 54 -0.92 6.85 7.55
C THR A 54 0.49 6.55 8.02
N LEU A 55 0.64 6.00 9.21
CA LEU A 55 1.91 5.68 9.82
C LEU A 55 1.93 4.21 10.25
N LEU A 56 3.04 3.52 9.96
CA LEU A 56 3.31 2.17 10.45
C LEU A 56 4.22 2.25 11.66
N PHE A 57 3.79 1.73 12.80
CA PHE A 57 4.64 1.55 13.96
C PHE A 57 5.74 0.52 13.65
N TYR A 58 6.97 1.00 13.60
CA TYR A 58 8.14 0.22 13.23
C TYR A 58 9.38 0.66 14.02
N PRO A 59 9.44 0.38 15.33
CA PRO A 59 10.60 0.73 16.14
C PRO A 59 11.82 -0.07 15.69
N ARG A 60 12.93 0.62 15.51
CA ARG A 60 14.23 0.03 15.17
C ARG A 60 14.88 -0.64 16.39
N ALA A 61 16.20 -0.80 16.42
CA ALA A 61 16.91 -1.64 17.41
C ALA A 61 16.70 -1.22 18.88
N LYS A 62 16.56 0.07 19.17
CA LYS A 62 16.38 0.59 20.54
C LYS A 62 15.13 1.46 20.58
N PRO A 63 13.95 0.89 20.90
CA PRO A 63 12.72 1.65 21.09
C PRO A 63 12.87 2.72 22.19
N SER A 64 12.24 3.88 22.01
CA SER A 64 12.11 4.90 23.04
C SER A 64 11.36 4.37 24.26
N LYS A 65 11.30 5.15 25.35
CA LYS A 65 10.51 4.83 26.52
C LYS A 65 9.03 4.68 26.17
N GLU A 66 8.53 5.58 25.35
CA GLU A 66 7.14 5.65 24.87
C GLU A 66 6.81 4.44 23.96
N ALA A 67 7.71 4.12 23.04
CA ALA A 67 7.56 2.94 22.18
C ALA A 67 7.62 1.62 22.97
N LYS A 68 8.46 1.54 24.02
CA LYS A 68 8.47 0.39 24.94
C LYS A 68 7.15 0.26 25.69
N ALA A 69 6.60 1.36 26.20
CA ALA A 69 5.30 1.36 26.86
C ALA A 69 4.19 0.90 25.91
N TYR A 70 4.23 1.33 24.64
CA TYR A 70 3.28 0.87 23.64
C TYR A 70 3.45 -0.62 23.29
N ILE A 71 4.68 -1.13 23.23
CA ILE A 71 4.96 -2.57 23.04
C ILE A 71 4.41 -3.38 24.22
N GLU A 72 4.64 -2.92 25.46
CA GLU A 72 4.13 -3.58 26.66
C GLU A 72 2.59 -3.58 26.70
N ASP A 73 1.96 -2.49 26.33
CA ASP A 73 0.50 -2.43 26.20
C ASP A 73 0.00 -3.42 25.13
N GLY A 74 0.69 -3.55 24.01
CA GLY A 74 0.40 -4.54 22.97
C GLY A 74 0.50 -5.99 23.50
N HIS A 75 1.48 -6.27 24.34
CA HIS A 75 1.62 -7.57 25.01
C HIS A 75 0.46 -7.78 26.00
N ARG A 76 0.20 -6.82 26.87
CA ARG A 76 -0.89 -6.86 27.85
C ARG A 76 -2.27 -7.05 27.21
N THR A 77 -2.49 -6.48 26.03
CA THR A 77 -3.75 -6.59 25.26
C THR A 77 -3.79 -7.78 24.30
N GLY A 78 -2.77 -8.65 24.31
CA GLY A 78 -2.73 -9.88 23.55
C GLY A 78 -2.47 -9.71 22.05
N VAL A 79 -1.93 -8.57 21.61
CA VAL A 79 -1.57 -8.35 20.19
C VAL A 79 -0.50 -9.34 19.73
N ASP A 80 0.44 -9.67 20.58
CA ASP A 80 1.55 -10.62 20.36
C ASP A 80 1.07 -12.05 20.15
N THR A 81 -0.11 -12.42 20.69
CA THR A 81 -0.68 -13.78 20.56
C THR A 81 -1.25 -14.03 19.17
N ALA A 82 -1.51 -12.98 18.36
CA ALA A 82 -2.00 -13.15 16.99
C ALA A 82 -1.00 -13.97 16.15
N TYR A 83 -1.49 -14.91 15.35
CA TYR A 83 -0.66 -15.86 14.60
C TYR A 83 0.54 -15.20 13.89
N LYS A 84 0.31 -14.13 13.13
CA LYS A 84 1.40 -13.43 12.42
C LYS A 84 2.40 -12.74 13.35
N CYS A 85 2.04 -12.44 14.59
CA CYS A 85 2.96 -11.87 15.58
C CYS A 85 3.81 -12.99 16.23
N ARG A 86 3.18 -14.09 16.62
CA ARG A 86 3.87 -15.24 17.25
C ARG A 86 4.98 -15.85 16.40
N VAL A 87 4.79 -15.90 15.08
CA VAL A 87 5.78 -16.51 14.16
C VAL A 87 6.95 -15.58 13.83
N ARG A 88 6.96 -14.34 14.33
CA ARG A 88 8.07 -13.38 14.12
C ARG A 88 9.13 -13.58 15.19
N LYS A 89 10.39 -13.41 14.81
CA LYS A 89 11.51 -13.39 15.79
C LYS A 89 11.32 -12.30 16.86
N VAL A 90 10.77 -11.16 16.47
CA VAL A 90 10.38 -10.05 17.34
C VAL A 90 8.94 -9.72 16.97
N TRP A 91 7.99 -9.97 17.85
CA TRP A 91 6.57 -9.95 17.55
C TRP A 91 6.06 -8.61 16.96
N TYR A 92 6.60 -7.49 17.46
CA TYR A 92 6.23 -6.14 17.03
C TYR A 92 6.96 -5.65 15.77
N ARG A 93 7.90 -6.43 15.20
CA ARG A 93 8.56 -6.10 13.95
C ARG A 93 7.83 -6.71 12.76
N VAL A 94 7.16 -5.87 11.99
CA VAL A 94 6.54 -6.29 10.74
C VAL A 94 7.66 -6.61 9.74
N PRO A 95 7.67 -7.79 9.09
CA PRO A 95 8.60 -8.03 7.99
C PRO A 95 8.25 -7.10 6.83
N LEU A 96 9.19 -6.27 6.42
CA LEU A 96 9.01 -5.29 5.35
C LEU A 96 9.96 -5.59 4.20
N VAL A 97 9.45 -5.42 2.99
CA VAL A 97 10.23 -5.23 1.77
C VAL A 97 10.39 -3.72 1.57
N ARG A 98 11.19 -3.27 0.63
CA ARG A 98 11.24 -1.83 0.28
C ARG A 98 9.85 -1.31 -0.10
N PRO A 99 9.58 0.01 -0.04
CA PRO A 99 8.38 0.58 -0.62
C PRO A 99 8.22 0.15 -2.08
N ALA A 100 7.00 -0.21 -2.47
CA ALA A 100 6.70 -0.63 -3.83
C ALA A 100 6.74 0.56 -4.80
N ASP A 101 7.01 0.30 -6.07
CA ASP A 101 6.99 1.33 -7.11
C ASP A 101 5.55 1.78 -7.42
N LEU A 102 4.63 0.82 -7.45
CA LEU A 102 3.19 1.08 -7.59
C LEU A 102 2.42 0.30 -6.52
N LEU A 103 1.21 0.76 -6.24
CA LEU A 103 0.24 0.09 -5.39
C LEU A 103 -0.92 -0.41 -6.26
N LEU A 104 -1.30 -1.67 -6.10
CA LEU A 104 -2.43 -2.28 -6.80
C LEU A 104 -3.57 -2.56 -5.81
N THR A 105 -4.78 -2.11 -6.15
CA THR A 105 -5.98 -2.35 -5.34
C THR A 105 -6.42 -3.82 -5.44
N CYS A 106 -6.65 -4.47 -4.29
CA CYS A 106 -7.02 -5.88 -4.21
C CYS A 106 -8.53 -6.11 -4.36
N MET A 107 -9.33 -5.31 -3.65
CA MET A 107 -10.79 -5.39 -3.63
C MET A 107 -11.38 -4.20 -4.38
N ASN A 108 -12.10 -4.45 -5.46
CA ASN A 108 -12.52 -3.42 -6.39
C ASN A 108 -14.03 -3.49 -6.62
N ALA A 109 -14.76 -2.46 -6.18
CA ALA A 109 -16.19 -2.32 -6.44
C ALA A 109 -16.47 -1.71 -7.83
N ASP A 110 -15.45 -1.11 -8.46
CA ASP A 110 -15.50 -0.55 -9.81
C ASP A 110 -14.40 -1.17 -10.69
N THR A 111 -13.22 -0.58 -10.68
CA THR A 111 -12.08 -1.03 -11.49
C THR A 111 -10.83 -1.20 -10.65
N PRO A 112 -9.98 -2.21 -10.93
CA PRO A 112 -8.67 -2.29 -10.34
C PRO A 112 -7.81 -1.07 -10.75
N ARG A 113 -6.98 -0.62 -9.81
CA ARG A 113 -6.14 0.56 -9.98
C ARG A 113 -4.69 0.23 -9.70
N LEU A 114 -3.84 0.63 -10.63
CA LEU A 114 -2.42 0.84 -10.37
C LEU A 114 -2.22 2.30 -9.99
N VAL A 115 -1.50 2.56 -8.92
CA VAL A 115 -1.29 3.91 -8.37
C VAL A 115 0.20 4.11 -8.11
N ALA A 116 0.80 5.15 -8.65
CA ALA A 116 2.21 5.46 -8.38
C ALA A 116 2.42 5.75 -6.88
N ASN A 117 3.40 5.11 -6.29
CA ASN A 117 3.73 5.30 -4.87
C ASN A 117 4.79 6.40 -4.71
N GLU A 118 4.39 7.64 -4.92
CA GLU A 118 5.28 8.81 -4.82
C GLU A 118 5.64 9.12 -3.35
N ALA A 119 4.77 8.78 -2.42
CA ALA A 119 4.99 8.96 -0.99
C ALA A 119 5.98 7.93 -0.39
N GLU A 120 6.48 6.97 -1.19
CA GLU A 120 7.31 5.85 -0.70
C GLU A 120 6.69 5.14 0.51
N ALA A 121 5.35 5.06 0.53
CA ALA A 121 4.61 4.47 1.61
C ALA A 121 4.71 2.94 1.57
N TYR A 122 4.84 2.35 2.75
CA TYR A 122 4.63 0.90 2.91
C TYR A 122 3.15 0.58 2.77
N HIS A 123 2.83 -0.69 2.60
CA HIS A 123 1.44 -1.15 2.49
C HIS A 123 1.20 -2.38 3.36
N LEU A 124 -0.06 -2.64 3.68
CA LEU A 124 -0.51 -3.85 4.36
C LEU A 124 -1.30 -4.72 3.37
N ASN A 125 -1.89 -5.80 3.87
CA ASN A 125 -2.54 -6.86 3.09
C ASN A 125 -3.82 -6.46 2.31
N SER A 126 -4.28 -5.23 2.40
CA SER A 126 -5.42 -4.72 1.63
C SER A 126 -5.02 -4.17 0.25
N VAL A 127 -3.73 -4.07 0.00
CA VAL A 127 -3.12 -3.53 -1.22
C VAL A 127 -1.94 -4.40 -1.59
N HIS A 128 -1.68 -4.60 -2.87
CA HIS A 128 -0.48 -5.29 -3.36
C HIS A 128 0.59 -4.28 -3.77
N GLY A 129 1.83 -4.55 -3.41
CA GLY A 129 2.98 -3.80 -3.89
C GLY A 129 3.45 -4.36 -5.23
N VAL A 130 3.59 -3.48 -6.23
CA VAL A 130 4.14 -3.82 -7.54
C VAL A 130 5.55 -3.25 -7.65
N TYR A 131 6.50 -4.12 -7.98
CA TYR A 131 7.92 -3.80 -8.12
C TYR A 131 8.33 -3.91 -9.57
N LEU A 132 8.64 -2.78 -10.16
CA LEU A 132 9.00 -2.70 -11.58
C LEU A 132 10.46 -3.10 -11.81
N SER A 133 10.74 -3.65 -12.98
CA SER A 133 12.12 -3.87 -13.40
C SER A 133 12.83 -2.53 -13.59
N GLU A 134 14.15 -2.50 -13.38
CA GLU A 134 14.94 -1.29 -13.49
C GLU A 134 14.75 -0.57 -14.84
N ALA A 135 14.77 -1.33 -15.94
CA ALA A 135 14.58 -0.79 -17.30
C ALA A 135 13.19 -0.15 -17.54
N GLY A 136 12.17 -0.53 -16.77
CA GLY A 136 10.80 -0.03 -16.93
C GLY A 136 10.33 0.88 -15.80
N ARG A 137 11.16 1.08 -14.76
CA ARG A 137 10.71 1.72 -13.50
C ARG A 137 10.22 3.15 -13.72
N ASP A 138 11.02 4.01 -14.34
CA ASP A 138 10.70 5.43 -14.46
C ASP A 138 9.42 5.63 -15.26
N ILE A 139 9.37 5.07 -16.47
CA ILE A 139 8.20 5.19 -17.34
C ILE A 139 6.98 4.50 -16.76
N GLY A 140 7.17 3.37 -16.08
CA GLY A 140 6.09 2.63 -15.43
C GLY A 140 5.51 3.38 -14.25
N ARG A 141 6.33 3.95 -13.38
CA ARG A 141 5.86 4.79 -12.26
C ARG A 141 5.09 6.01 -12.77
N GLU A 142 5.57 6.64 -13.83
CA GLU A 142 4.96 7.85 -14.37
C GLU A 142 3.63 7.58 -15.11
N LEU A 143 3.58 6.57 -15.97
CA LEU A 143 2.51 6.47 -16.97
C LEU A 143 1.70 5.17 -16.89
N LEU A 144 2.19 4.09 -16.26
CA LEU A 144 1.43 2.84 -16.21
C LEU A 144 0.11 2.97 -15.44
N PRO A 145 0.00 3.77 -14.36
CA PRO A 145 -1.29 4.03 -13.71
C PRO A 145 -2.36 4.51 -14.69
N LEU A 146 -2.03 5.49 -15.55
CA LEU A 146 -2.95 5.99 -16.56
C LEU A 146 -3.13 4.99 -17.71
N ALA A 147 -2.04 4.42 -18.22
CA ALA A 147 -2.06 3.50 -19.37
C ALA A 147 -2.86 2.22 -19.08
N SER A 148 -2.95 1.77 -17.82
CA SER A 148 -3.75 0.60 -17.43
C SER A 148 -5.27 0.86 -17.43
N LEU A 149 -5.71 2.11 -17.50
CA LEU A 149 -7.13 2.48 -17.53
C LEU A 149 -7.68 2.41 -18.96
N ASN A 150 -7.61 1.25 -19.57
CA ASN A 150 -8.16 0.98 -20.90
C ASN A 150 -9.01 -0.29 -20.88
N SER A 151 -9.94 -0.41 -21.84
CA SER A 151 -10.92 -1.50 -21.87
C SER A 151 -10.27 -2.89 -21.95
N ALA A 152 -9.18 -3.06 -22.68
CA ALA A 152 -8.51 -4.36 -22.80
C ALA A 152 -7.89 -4.81 -21.47
N THR A 153 -7.20 -3.91 -20.79
CA THR A 153 -6.61 -4.18 -19.46
C THR A 153 -7.70 -4.44 -18.41
N LEU A 154 -8.77 -3.65 -18.41
CA LEU A 154 -9.87 -3.82 -17.45
C LEU A 154 -10.65 -5.12 -17.72
N MET A 155 -10.94 -5.44 -18.98
CA MET A 155 -11.56 -6.72 -19.35
C MET A 155 -10.68 -7.90 -18.89
N HIS A 156 -9.37 -7.82 -19.09
CA HIS A 156 -8.48 -8.91 -18.66
C HIS A 156 -8.44 -9.06 -17.14
N ALA A 157 -8.58 -7.97 -16.38
CA ALA A 157 -8.72 -8.06 -14.93
C ALA A 157 -9.95 -8.87 -14.49
N GLU A 158 -11.08 -8.70 -15.19
CA GLU A 158 -12.30 -9.48 -14.95
C GLU A 158 -12.13 -10.96 -15.31
N MET A 159 -11.35 -11.25 -16.36
CA MET A 159 -11.07 -12.64 -16.79
C MET A 159 -10.19 -13.39 -15.79
N VAL A 160 -9.19 -12.74 -15.18
CA VAL A 160 -8.25 -13.39 -14.26
C VAL A 160 -8.66 -13.27 -12.79
N GLY A 161 -9.41 -12.23 -12.45
CA GLY A 161 -9.86 -11.95 -11.09
C GLY A 161 -11.01 -12.86 -10.66
N ARG A 162 -11.36 -12.76 -9.40
CA ARG A 162 -12.48 -13.53 -8.81
C ARG A 162 -13.65 -12.61 -8.52
N ALA A 163 -14.83 -13.03 -8.96
CA ALA A 163 -16.07 -12.40 -8.51
C ALA A 163 -16.27 -12.66 -7.00
N TYR A 164 -16.48 -11.61 -6.25
CA TYR A 164 -16.78 -11.65 -4.83
C TYR A 164 -18.17 -11.08 -4.59
N GLY A 165 -18.81 -11.44 -3.47
CA GLY A 165 -20.17 -10.99 -3.18
C GLY A 165 -20.34 -9.47 -3.32
N GLY A 166 -21.50 -9.02 -3.83
CA GLY A 166 -21.81 -7.60 -4.02
C GLY A 166 -21.15 -6.93 -5.23
N GLY A 167 -20.76 -7.71 -6.26
CA GLY A 167 -20.19 -7.16 -7.49
C GLY A 167 -18.72 -6.72 -7.35
N ILE A 168 -18.02 -7.19 -6.31
CA ILE A 168 -16.62 -6.85 -6.08
C ILE A 168 -15.72 -7.77 -6.92
N LEU A 169 -14.81 -7.18 -7.70
CA LEU A 169 -13.72 -7.89 -8.34
C LEU A 169 -12.53 -7.97 -7.38
N LYS A 170 -12.10 -9.18 -7.06
CA LYS A 170 -10.94 -9.44 -6.21
C LYS A 170 -9.77 -9.94 -7.03
N LEU A 171 -8.61 -9.30 -6.88
CA LEU A 171 -7.33 -9.74 -7.40
C LEU A 171 -6.46 -10.19 -6.21
N GLU A 172 -6.34 -11.51 -5.99
CA GLU A 172 -5.33 -12.06 -5.09
C GLU A 172 -3.94 -12.01 -5.75
N PRO A 173 -2.84 -12.25 -5.05
CA PRO A 173 -1.50 -12.13 -5.63
C PRO A 173 -1.32 -12.94 -6.93
N LYS A 174 -1.85 -14.16 -7.01
CA LYS A 174 -1.73 -15.01 -8.21
C LYS A 174 -2.51 -14.48 -9.40
N GLU A 175 -3.70 -13.95 -9.18
CA GLU A 175 -4.49 -13.31 -10.22
C GLU A 175 -3.85 -11.98 -10.66
N ALA A 176 -3.30 -11.22 -9.70
CA ALA A 176 -2.58 -9.98 -9.99
C ALA A 176 -1.33 -10.23 -10.87
N ASP A 177 -0.60 -11.32 -10.64
CA ASP A 177 0.56 -11.73 -11.45
C ASP A 177 0.16 -12.11 -12.89
N LEU A 178 -1.07 -12.56 -13.09
CA LEU A 178 -1.59 -12.90 -14.42
C LEU A 178 -2.21 -11.70 -15.14
N TRP A 179 -2.45 -10.60 -14.46
CA TRP A 179 -3.12 -9.45 -15.04
C TRP A 179 -2.27 -8.76 -16.11
N ALA A 180 -2.72 -8.81 -17.35
CA ALA A 180 -2.04 -8.18 -18.47
C ALA A 180 -2.21 -6.66 -18.42
N VAL A 181 -1.09 -5.96 -18.37
CA VAL A 181 -1.00 -4.50 -18.42
C VAL A 181 -0.12 -4.07 -19.59
N PRO A 182 -0.22 -2.82 -20.08
CA PRO A 182 0.62 -2.33 -21.16
C PRO A 182 2.11 -2.49 -20.85
N SER A 183 2.88 -3.03 -21.80
CA SER A 183 4.32 -3.20 -21.64
C SER A 183 5.05 -1.85 -21.59
N ALA A 184 6.23 -1.82 -20.95
CA ALA A 184 7.06 -0.61 -20.91
C ALA A 184 7.40 -0.06 -22.30
N ALA A 185 7.61 -0.93 -23.30
CA ALA A 185 7.85 -0.53 -24.69
C ALA A 185 6.63 0.18 -25.29
N PHE A 186 5.43 -0.37 -25.08
CA PHE A 186 4.19 0.24 -25.53
C PHE A 186 3.95 1.58 -24.85
N VAL A 187 4.11 1.66 -23.51
CA VAL A 187 3.95 2.91 -22.76
C VAL A 187 4.92 3.99 -23.25
N ARG A 188 6.20 3.64 -23.53
CA ARG A 188 7.17 4.56 -24.13
C ARG A 188 6.72 5.08 -25.48
N SER A 189 6.24 4.21 -26.36
CA SER A 189 5.79 4.63 -27.70
C SER A 189 4.59 5.57 -27.67
N ARG A 190 3.83 5.61 -26.58
CA ARG A 190 2.64 6.45 -26.38
C ARG A 190 2.84 7.55 -25.34
N ALA A 191 4.07 7.74 -24.84
CA ALA A 191 4.34 8.63 -23.72
C ALA A 191 3.86 10.07 -23.94
N ALA A 192 4.07 10.64 -25.14
CA ALA A 192 3.63 11.99 -25.46
C ALA A 192 2.10 12.12 -25.34
N ALA A 193 1.35 11.19 -25.92
CA ALA A 193 -0.11 11.19 -25.84
C ALA A 193 -0.62 10.99 -24.40
N LEU A 194 -0.01 10.07 -23.64
CA LEU A 194 -0.39 9.84 -22.23
C LEU A 194 -0.12 11.04 -21.34
N ARG A 195 1.00 11.75 -21.54
CA ARG A 195 1.30 12.98 -20.79
C ARG A 195 0.33 14.10 -21.12
N GLY A 196 -0.19 14.16 -22.33
CA GLY A 196 -1.20 15.15 -22.74
C GLY A 196 -2.58 14.96 -22.11
N VAL A 197 -2.86 13.78 -21.53
CA VAL A 197 -4.13 13.47 -20.85
C VAL A 197 -3.99 13.65 -19.33
N LYS A 198 -2.79 13.61 -18.79
CA LYS A 198 -2.47 13.75 -17.36
C LYS A 198 -2.52 15.22 -16.97
#